data_a3abf790f63ea8c6e1cbd2560ee74fb5
#
_entry.id   a3abf790f63ea8c6e1cbd2560ee74fb5
#
_cell.length_a   1.000
_cell.length_b   1.000
_cell.length_c   1.000
_cell.angle_alpha   90.00
_cell.angle_beta   90.00
_cell.angle_gamma   90.00
#
_symmetry.space_group_name_H-M   'P 1'
#
loop_
_entity.id
_entity.type
_entity.pdbx_description
1 polymer ?
#
loop_
_entity_poly.entity_id
_entity_poly.type
_entity_poly.pdbx_seq_one_letter_code
_entity_poly.pdbx_strand_id
1 'polypeptide(L)'
;NEGFEFALGAVPFAGKFGWDMNFTLGYNKNEITDLAGSQENLSGASILGVTYWTKINEGKPIGTIYGYKTDGIAQLSEDLSKIPYFSGKTLKHGDRKYVNKNGDNVINEDDLYELGNANPDFTFGFNNTFTYNLRDHSSIGLTVYLQGAVGNEIVNFNKFSLESFDGHKNNSVAALERWTPE
;
A
#
# COMPACT_ATOMS: atom_id res chain seq x y z
N ASN A 1 7.82 17.34 7.96
CA ASN A 1 7.02 16.44 8.81
C ASN A 1 6.24 17.26 9.82
N GLU A 2 4.99 16.94 10.01
CA GLU A 2 4.11 17.47 11.06
C GLU A 2 3.27 16.35 11.63
N GLY A 3 2.92 16.44 12.93
CA GLY A 3 2.13 15.40 13.56
C GLY A 3 1.84 15.69 15.02
N PHE A 4 1.14 14.78 15.64
CA PHE A 4 0.92 14.79 17.08
C PHE A 4 0.96 13.37 17.64
N GLU A 5 1.30 13.30 18.92
CA GLU A 5 1.25 12.06 19.68
C GLU A 5 0.34 12.27 20.91
N PHE A 6 -0.46 11.27 21.20
CA PHE A 6 -1.34 11.24 22.34
C PHE A 6 -1.07 9.98 23.15
N ALA A 7 -0.95 10.13 24.48
CA ALA A 7 -0.81 9.00 25.38
C ALA A 7 -1.78 9.16 26.57
N LEU A 8 -2.50 8.11 26.90
CA LEU A 8 -3.41 8.04 28.01
C LEU A 8 -3.12 6.79 28.84
N GLY A 9 -2.69 6.99 30.10
CA GLY A 9 -2.55 5.93 31.09
C GLY A 9 -3.67 6.02 32.12
N ALA A 10 -4.22 4.90 32.53
CA ALA A 10 -5.21 4.84 33.59
C ALA A 10 -5.14 3.53 34.36
N VAL A 11 -5.53 3.58 35.62
CA VAL A 11 -5.70 2.42 36.50
C VAL A 11 -7.16 2.36 36.96
N PRO A 12 -8.09 1.86 36.09
CA PRO A 12 -9.52 1.85 36.39
C PRO A 12 -9.86 1.03 37.63
N PHE A 13 -9.11 -0.02 37.90
CA PHE A 13 -9.30 -0.89 39.05
C PHE A 13 -7.99 -1.11 39.78
N ALA A 14 -8.02 -0.94 41.12
CA ALA A 14 -6.91 -1.26 42.00
C ALA A 14 -7.42 -2.06 43.20
N GLY A 15 -6.72 -3.14 43.59
CA GLY A 15 -7.12 -3.96 44.73
C GLY A 15 -6.93 -5.47 44.45
N LYS A 16 -7.92 -6.28 44.81
CA LYS A 16 -7.87 -7.73 44.56
C LYS A 16 -7.83 -8.02 43.05
N PHE A 17 -8.59 -7.27 42.27
CA PHE A 17 -8.47 -7.22 40.81
C PHE A 17 -7.89 -5.85 40.45
N GLY A 18 -6.79 -5.86 39.74
CA GLY A 18 -6.14 -4.70 39.18
C GLY A 18 -6.28 -4.67 37.66
N TRP A 19 -6.50 -3.47 37.10
CA TRP A 19 -6.41 -3.22 35.67
C TRP A 19 -5.61 -1.94 35.46
N ASP A 20 -4.50 -2.08 34.76
CA ASP A 20 -3.67 -0.99 34.28
C ASP A 20 -3.78 -0.93 32.76
N MET A 21 -4.04 0.23 32.20
CA MET A 21 -4.12 0.41 30.76
C MET A 21 -3.29 1.61 30.30
N ASN A 22 -2.70 1.46 29.12
CA ASN A 22 -2.00 2.51 28.41
C ASN A 22 -2.39 2.51 26.95
N PHE A 23 -2.89 3.64 26.45
CA PHE A 23 -3.25 3.87 25.07
C PHE A 23 -2.33 4.93 24.49
N THR A 24 -1.80 4.67 23.29
CA THR A 24 -1.00 5.62 22.52
C THR A 24 -1.60 5.76 21.13
N LEU A 25 -1.58 6.98 20.60
CA LEU A 25 -2.00 7.31 19.24
C LEU A 25 -1.00 8.30 18.67
N GLY A 26 -0.46 7.97 17.49
CA GLY A 26 0.41 8.85 16.72
C GLY A 26 -0.22 9.18 15.37
N TYR A 27 -0.18 10.43 14.98
CA TYR A 27 -0.47 10.93 13.65
C TYR A 27 0.79 11.58 13.11
N ASN A 28 1.20 11.24 11.90
CA ASN A 28 2.34 11.88 11.24
C ASN A 28 2.05 12.09 9.77
N LYS A 29 2.21 13.33 9.30
CA LYS A 29 2.17 13.70 7.89
C LYS A 29 3.58 14.06 7.43
N ASN A 30 4.02 13.38 6.38
CA ASN A 30 5.27 13.66 5.70
C ASN A 30 5.00 14.35 4.37
N GLU A 31 5.78 15.36 4.02
CA GLU A 31 5.70 16.05 2.74
C GLU A 31 7.09 16.52 2.34
N ILE A 32 7.45 16.33 1.08
CA ILE A 32 8.69 16.82 0.49
C ILE A 32 8.43 18.26 0.05
N THR A 33 9.11 19.20 0.68
CA THR A 33 8.90 20.63 0.42
C THR A 33 9.83 21.18 -0.63
N ASP A 34 11.02 20.60 -0.81
CA ASP A 34 12.02 21.06 -1.76
C ASP A 34 13.01 19.93 -2.06
N LEU A 35 13.32 19.74 -3.33
CA LEU A 35 14.32 18.78 -3.84
C LEU A 35 15.68 19.46 -4.15
N ALA A 36 15.90 20.69 -3.68
CA ALA A 36 17.14 21.44 -3.82
C ALA A 36 17.64 21.54 -5.28
N GLY A 37 16.71 21.75 -6.23
CA GLY A 37 17.02 21.84 -7.66
C GLY A 37 17.40 20.52 -8.32
N SER A 38 17.27 19.40 -7.63
CA SER A 38 17.34 18.07 -8.23
C SER A 38 16.15 17.89 -9.17
N GLN A 39 16.37 17.12 -10.25
CA GLN A 39 15.30 16.91 -11.23
C GLN A 39 14.04 16.38 -10.55
N GLU A 40 12.90 16.96 -10.89
CA GLU A 40 11.61 16.39 -10.62
C GLU A 40 11.61 14.91 -11.02
N ASN A 41 11.02 14.05 -10.21
CA ASN A 41 10.93 12.62 -10.45
C ASN A 41 12.21 11.80 -10.20
N LEU A 42 12.77 11.87 -9.00
CA LEU A 42 13.70 10.83 -8.58
C LEU A 42 12.91 9.51 -8.52
N SER A 43 13.20 8.62 -9.48
CA SER A 43 12.58 7.30 -9.49
C SER A 43 13.10 6.49 -8.31
N GLY A 44 12.17 5.88 -7.59
CA GLY A 44 12.49 4.92 -6.54
C GLY A 44 13.03 3.60 -7.10
N ALA A 45 13.18 2.61 -6.23
CA ALA A 45 13.71 1.31 -6.60
C ALA A 45 12.89 0.64 -7.71
N SER A 46 13.55 0.14 -8.73
CA SER A 46 12.95 -0.78 -9.69
C SER A 46 12.91 -2.19 -9.07
N ILE A 47 11.73 -2.78 -9.00
CA ILE A 47 11.56 -4.16 -8.54
C ILE A 47 10.89 -4.96 -9.64
N LEU A 48 11.47 -6.11 -9.99
CA LEU A 48 10.97 -7.05 -11.01
C LEU A 48 10.75 -6.40 -12.38
N GLY A 49 11.59 -5.45 -12.77
CA GLY A 49 11.48 -4.76 -14.05
C GLY A 49 10.35 -3.70 -14.12
N VAL A 50 9.63 -3.47 -13.04
CA VAL A 50 8.71 -2.33 -12.92
C VAL A 50 9.53 -1.13 -12.46
N THR A 51 9.78 -0.24 -13.40
CA THR A 51 10.39 1.08 -13.15
C THR A 51 9.27 2.04 -12.72
N TYR A 52 9.58 2.97 -11.81
CA TYR A 52 8.68 4.08 -11.45
C TYR A 52 7.45 3.75 -10.59
N TRP A 53 7.39 2.63 -9.89
CA TRP A 53 6.30 2.37 -8.96
C TRP A 53 6.35 3.24 -7.69
N THR A 54 7.50 3.86 -7.39
CA THR A 54 7.64 4.95 -6.43
C THR A 54 8.33 6.13 -7.07
N LYS A 55 7.84 7.34 -6.83
CA LYS A 55 8.45 8.60 -7.27
C LYS A 55 8.59 9.52 -6.07
N ILE A 56 9.63 10.33 -6.08
CA ILE A 56 9.87 11.38 -5.10
C ILE A 56 9.56 12.70 -5.78
N ASN A 57 8.47 13.34 -5.37
CA ASN A 57 7.98 14.60 -5.94
C ASN A 57 7.76 15.62 -4.84
N GLU A 58 8.00 16.89 -5.13
CA GLU A 58 7.63 18.00 -4.26
C GLU A 58 6.10 18.04 -4.04
N GLY A 59 5.68 18.38 -2.83
CA GLY A 59 4.28 18.38 -2.42
C GLY A 59 3.70 17.00 -2.14
N LYS A 60 4.52 15.93 -2.20
CA LYS A 60 4.11 14.56 -1.94
C LYS A 60 4.91 13.94 -0.81
N PRO A 61 4.32 12.99 -0.07
CA PRO A 61 5.06 12.25 0.94
C PRO A 61 6.05 11.25 0.31
N ILE A 62 7.12 10.96 1.04
CA ILE A 62 8.00 9.84 0.70
C ILE A 62 7.20 8.54 0.77
N GLY A 63 7.41 7.64 -0.21
CA GLY A 63 6.69 6.36 -0.25
C GLY A 63 5.36 6.40 -0.98
N THR A 64 5.07 7.48 -1.73
CA THR A 64 3.93 7.53 -2.65
C THR A 64 4.10 6.48 -3.74
N ILE A 65 3.05 5.68 -3.93
CA ILE A 65 3.00 4.56 -4.86
C ILE A 65 2.27 5.00 -6.13
N TYR A 66 2.91 4.75 -7.27
CA TYR A 66 2.37 5.08 -8.58
C TYR A 66 2.12 3.84 -9.41
N GLY A 67 1.16 3.91 -10.32
CA GLY A 67 0.88 2.83 -11.26
C GLY A 67 -0.16 3.23 -12.30
N TYR A 68 -0.29 2.39 -13.32
CA TYR A 68 -1.29 2.59 -14.35
C TYR A 68 -2.65 2.07 -13.88
N LYS A 69 -3.70 2.85 -14.07
CA LYS A 69 -5.06 2.36 -13.89
C LYS A 69 -5.46 1.49 -15.07
N THR A 70 -6.13 0.38 -14.78
CA THR A 70 -6.60 -0.55 -15.83
C THR A 70 -7.98 -0.13 -16.33
N ASP A 71 -8.20 -0.31 -17.64
CA ASP A 71 -9.47 -0.09 -18.32
C ASP A 71 -10.03 -1.41 -18.90
N GLY A 72 -9.92 -2.47 -18.13
CA GLY A 72 -10.37 -3.81 -18.51
C GLY A 72 -9.39 -4.56 -19.38
N ILE A 73 -9.91 -5.53 -20.14
CA ILE A 73 -9.17 -6.42 -21.01
C ILE A 73 -9.64 -6.22 -22.45
N ALA A 74 -8.72 -6.21 -23.40
CA ALA A 74 -9.03 -6.07 -24.83
C ALA A 74 -9.84 -7.28 -25.33
N GLN A 75 -11.10 -7.04 -25.71
CA GLN A 75 -12.06 -8.06 -26.14
C GLN A 75 -11.91 -8.33 -27.63
N LEU A 76 -12.37 -9.52 -28.09
CA LEU A 76 -12.33 -9.92 -29.51
C LEU A 76 -13.11 -8.95 -30.43
N SER A 77 -14.12 -8.28 -29.89
CA SER A 77 -14.96 -7.34 -30.63
C SER A 77 -14.34 -5.94 -30.78
N GLU A 78 -13.24 -5.65 -30.10
CA GLU A 78 -12.63 -4.32 -30.08
C GLU A 78 -11.59 -4.16 -31.21
N ASP A 79 -11.54 -2.96 -31.77
CA ASP A 79 -10.51 -2.56 -32.72
C ASP A 79 -9.25 -2.13 -31.97
N LEU A 80 -8.27 -3.01 -31.92
CA LEU A 80 -7.03 -2.80 -31.18
C LEU A 80 -6.23 -1.57 -31.64
N SER A 81 -6.41 -1.14 -32.89
CA SER A 81 -5.70 0.04 -33.43
C SER A 81 -6.14 1.36 -32.80
N LYS A 82 -7.30 1.37 -32.15
CA LYS A 82 -7.89 2.54 -31.48
C LYS A 82 -7.64 2.57 -29.98
N ILE A 83 -6.99 1.53 -29.44
CA ILE A 83 -6.74 1.41 -27.99
C ILE A 83 -5.33 1.90 -27.71
N PRO A 84 -5.16 2.93 -26.86
CA PRO A 84 -3.83 3.40 -26.44
C PRO A 84 -3.01 2.29 -25.80
N TYR A 85 -1.76 2.20 -26.17
CA TYR A 85 -0.85 1.20 -25.61
C TYR A 85 0.59 1.70 -25.55
N PHE A 86 1.47 0.92 -24.92
CA PHE A 86 2.88 1.27 -24.77
C PHE A 86 3.61 1.36 -26.10
N SER A 87 4.40 2.41 -26.30
CA SER A 87 5.20 2.60 -27.50
C SER A 87 6.11 1.40 -27.77
N GLY A 88 6.14 0.96 -29.04
CA GLY A 88 6.95 -0.20 -29.45
C GLY A 88 6.43 -1.57 -28.99
N LYS A 89 5.26 -1.62 -28.35
CA LYS A 89 4.58 -2.88 -28.01
C LYS A 89 3.30 -3.04 -28.82
N THR A 90 2.89 -4.28 -29.05
CA THR A 90 1.66 -4.61 -29.78
C THR A 90 0.63 -5.15 -28.78
N LEU A 91 -0.51 -4.46 -28.69
CA LEU A 91 -1.67 -4.93 -27.94
C LEU A 91 -2.30 -6.14 -28.65
N LYS A 92 -2.71 -7.12 -27.89
CA LYS A 92 -3.41 -8.32 -28.36
C LYS A 92 -4.75 -8.46 -27.63
N HIS A 93 -5.71 -9.17 -28.23
CA HIS A 93 -6.92 -9.57 -27.51
C HIS A 93 -6.55 -10.43 -26.29
N GLY A 94 -7.12 -10.12 -25.16
CA GLY A 94 -6.77 -10.70 -23.88
C GLY A 94 -5.74 -9.92 -23.07
N ASP A 95 -5.05 -8.95 -23.69
CA ASP A 95 -4.16 -8.06 -22.96
C ASP A 95 -4.94 -7.03 -22.13
N ARG A 96 -4.30 -6.56 -21.07
CA ARG A 96 -4.86 -5.51 -20.21
C ARG A 96 -4.80 -4.15 -20.90
N LYS A 97 -5.90 -3.43 -20.92
CA LYS A 97 -5.98 -2.04 -21.33
C LYS A 97 -5.67 -1.11 -20.16
N TYR A 98 -5.17 0.07 -20.47
CA TYR A 98 -4.81 1.08 -19.50
C TYR A 98 -5.50 2.41 -19.80
N VAL A 99 -5.79 3.18 -18.77
CA VAL A 99 -6.38 4.50 -18.92
C VAL A 99 -5.34 5.45 -19.45
N ASN A 100 -5.59 6.04 -20.61
CA ASN A 100 -4.82 7.16 -21.16
C ASN A 100 -5.29 8.45 -20.49
N LYS A 101 -4.47 8.99 -19.61
CA LYS A 101 -4.82 10.13 -18.75
C LYS A 101 -4.77 11.47 -19.49
N ASN A 102 -3.80 11.61 -20.38
CA ASN A 102 -3.56 12.85 -21.12
C ASN A 102 -4.20 12.88 -22.52
N GLY A 103 -4.67 11.73 -23.03
CA GLY A 103 -5.37 11.61 -24.30
C GLY A 103 -4.48 11.61 -25.55
N ASP A 104 -3.19 11.32 -25.42
CA ASP A 104 -2.20 11.34 -26.51
C ASP A 104 -2.10 10.02 -27.31
N ASN A 105 -2.93 9.04 -27.02
CA ASN A 105 -2.97 7.69 -27.59
C ASN A 105 -1.74 6.82 -27.32
N VAL A 106 -0.86 7.20 -26.41
CA VAL A 106 0.31 6.42 -26.00
C VAL A 106 0.29 6.26 -24.49
N ILE A 107 0.45 5.04 -23.98
CA ILE A 107 0.61 4.80 -22.55
C ILE A 107 2.09 4.98 -22.18
N ASN A 108 2.36 5.93 -21.31
CA ASN A 108 3.69 6.28 -20.84
C ASN A 108 3.66 6.78 -19.38
N GLU A 109 4.74 7.39 -18.90
CA GLU A 109 4.85 7.86 -17.51
C GLU A 109 3.86 8.95 -17.13
N ASP A 110 3.33 9.72 -18.11
CA ASP A 110 2.36 10.77 -17.89
C ASP A 110 0.98 10.22 -17.52
N ASP A 111 0.73 8.90 -17.81
CA ASP A 111 -0.49 8.18 -17.46
C ASP A 111 -0.45 7.54 -16.08
N LEU A 112 0.64 7.72 -15.34
CA LEU A 112 0.73 7.21 -13.98
C LEU A 112 -0.25 7.95 -13.06
N TYR A 113 -0.90 7.18 -12.22
CA TYR A 113 -1.76 7.64 -11.13
C TYR A 113 -1.08 7.39 -9.80
N GLU A 114 -1.27 8.30 -8.87
CA GLU A 114 -1.03 8.05 -7.47
C GLU A 114 -2.05 7.01 -6.98
N LEU A 115 -1.57 5.87 -6.53
CA LEU A 115 -2.38 4.73 -6.11
C LEU A 115 -2.51 4.66 -4.59
N GLY A 116 -1.57 5.24 -3.87
CA GLY A 116 -1.56 5.27 -2.42
C GLY A 116 -0.20 5.64 -1.83
N ASN A 117 -0.07 5.45 -0.53
CA ASN A 117 1.11 5.78 0.23
C ASN A 117 1.50 4.66 1.21
N ALA A 118 2.78 4.38 1.33
CA ALA A 118 3.29 3.37 2.26
C ALA A 118 3.30 3.83 3.73
N ASN A 119 3.20 5.15 3.98
CA ASN A 119 3.18 5.67 5.34
C ASN A 119 1.76 5.61 5.91
N PRO A 120 1.59 5.15 7.15
CA PRO A 120 0.29 5.20 7.81
C PRO A 120 -0.10 6.63 8.20
N ASP A 121 -1.40 6.94 8.13
CA ASP A 121 -1.95 8.16 8.69
C ASP A 121 -1.91 8.13 10.22
N PHE A 122 -2.24 6.96 10.79
CA PHE A 122 -2.28 6.76 12.22
C PHE A 122 -1.57 5.47 12.63
N THR A 123 -0.90 5.54 13.77
CA THR A 123 -0.42 4.37 14.51
C THR A 123 -1.01 4.38 15.90
N PHE A 124 -1.32 3.21 16.44
CA PHE A 124 -1.83 3.11 17.79
C PHE A 124 -1.26 1.90 18.53
N GLY A 125 -1.19 2.03 19.85
CA GLY A 125 -0.87 0.97 20.77
C GLY A 125 -1.85 0.98 21.93
N PHE A 126 -2.30 -0.19 22.37
CA PHE A 126 -3.15 -0.34 23.53
C PHE A 126 -2.67 -1.50 24.39
N ASN A 127 -2.06 -1.18 25.49
CA ASN A 127 -1.56 -2.13 26.47
C ASN A 127 -2.53 -2.25 27.64
N ASN A 128 -2.90 -3.47 27.99
CA ASN A 128 -3.78 -3.77 29.11
C ASN A 128 -3.10 -4.83 29.99
N THR A 129 -2.93 -4.51 31.26
CA THR A 129 -2.42 -5.46 32.26
C THR A 129 -3.48 -5.68 33.32
N PHE A 130 -3.96 -6.91 33.38
CA PHE A 130 -4.90 -7.38 34.39
C PHE A 130 -4.14 -8.17 35.43
N THR A 131 -4.38 -7.87 36.70
CA THR A 131 -3.75 -8.57 37.83
C THR A 131 -4.83 -9.05 38.79
N TYR A 132 -4.78 -10.31 39.17
CA TYR A 132 -5.63 -10.87 40.21
C TYR A 132 -4.77 -11.34 41.38
N ASN A 133 -4.93 -10.67 42.53
CA ASN A 133 -4.20 -10.99 43.73
C ASN A 133 -4.87 -12.17 44.46
N LEU A 134 -4.12 -13.24 44.57
CA LEU A 134 -4.51 -14.44 45.32
C LEU A 134 -4.21 -14.25 46.83
N ARG A 135 -4.54 -15.25 47.64
CA ARG A 135 -4.07 -15.30 49.01
C ARG A 135 -2.56 -15.60 49.02
N ASP A 136 -1.89 -15.30 50.13
CA ASP A 136 -0.48 -15.64 50.37
C ASP A 136 0.55 -14.92 49.45
N HIS A 137 0.29 -13.67 49.14
CA HIS A 137 1.21 -12.81 48.33
C HIS A 137 1.45 -13.32 46.89
N SER A 138 0.62 -14.21 46.38
CA SER A 138 0.65 -14.65 45.00
C SER A 138 -0.28 -13.82 44.12
N SER A 139 0.04 -13.66 42.86
CA SER A 139 -0.83 -13.02 41.88
C SER A 139 -0.78 -13.74 40.52
N ILE A 140 -1.87 -13.59 39.77
CA ILE A 140 -1.94 -14.01 38.36
C ILE A 140 -2.08 -12.75 37.55
N GLY A 141 -1.21 -12.58 36.53
CA GLY A 141 -1.25 -11.45 35.61
C GLY A 141 -1.52 -11.90 34.18
N LEU A 142 -2.28 -11.10 33.44
CA LEU A 142 -2.49 -11.23 32.01
C LEU A 142 -2.22 -9.85 31.38
N THR A 143 -1.28 -9.81 30.44
CA THR A 143 -1.05 -8.63 29.63
C THR A 143 -1.53 -8.87 28.20
N VAL A 144 -2.37 -7.98 27.70
CA VAL A 144 -2.87 -7.95 26.31
C VAL A 144 -2.37 -6.68 25.66
N TYR A 145 -1.57 -6.86 24.62
CA TYR A 145 -1.04 -5.76 23.83
C TYR A 145 -1.64 -5.78 22.41
N LEU A 146 -2.27 -4.68 22.02
CA LEU A 146 -2.81 -4.44 20.69
C LEU A 146 -2.04 -3.29 20.05
N GLN A 147 -1.65 -3.44 18.81
CA GLN A 147 -1.04 -2.35 18.04
C GLN A 147 -1.50 -2.41 16.59
N GLY A 148 -1.48 -1.28 15.92
CA GLY A 148 -1.84 -1.21 14.53
C GLY A 148 -1.38 0.06 13.85
N ALA A 149 -1.46 0.02 12.55
CA ALA A 149 -1.29 1.16 11.65
C ALA A 149 -2.48 1.22 10.71
N VAL A 150 -2.92 2.42 10.35
CA VAL A 150 -4.10 2.66 9.53
C VAL A 150 -3.76 3.71 8.48
N GLY A 151 -4.27 3.53 7.26
CA GLY A 151 -4.13 4.47 6.15
C GLY A 151 -2.96 4.17 5.21
N ASN A 152 -2.08 3.22 5.54
CA ASN A 152 -1.00 2.82 4.65
C ASN A 152 -1.43 1.78 3.61
N GLU A 153 -0.91 1.90 2.40
CA GLU A 153 -1.08 0.93 1.33
C GLU A 153 0.19 0.11 1.14
N ILE A 154 -0.01 -1.15 0.77
CA ILE A 154 1.07 -2.10 0.53
C ILE A 154 0.95 -2.69 -0.86
N VAL A 155 2.03 -2.64 -1.64
CA VAL A 155 2.10 -3.32 -2.94
C VAL A 155 2.23 -4.82 -2.74
N ASN A 156 1.25 -5.57 -3.24
CA ASN A 156 1.28 -7.03 -3.17
C ASN A 156 2.13 -7.64 -4.29
N PHE A 157 3.45 -7.69 -4.09
CA PHE A 157 4.38 -8.29 -5.05
C PHE A 157 4.20 -9.79 -5.24
N ASN A 158 3.69 -10.51 -4.25
CA ASN A 158 3.39 -11.93 -4.42
C ASN A 158 2.30 -12.13 -5.46
N LYS A 159 1.23 -11.35 -5.38
CA LYS A 159 0.16 -11.36 -6.40
C LYS A 159 0.72 -11.00 -7.77
N PHE A 160 1.47 -9.92 -7.88
CA PHE A 160 2.12 -9.53 -9.14
C PHE A 160 2.98 -10.66 -9.70
N SER A 161 3.83 -11.29 -8.87
CA SER A 161 4.74 -12.35 -9.30
C SER A 161 4.03 -13.65 -9.71
N LEU A 162 2.95 -14.01 -9.01
CA LEU A 162 2.25 -15.29 -9.21
C LEU A 162 1.12 -15.22 -10.25
N GLU A 163 0.74 -14.01 -10.68
CA GLU A 163 -0.34 -13.79 -11.66
C GLU A 163 0.14 -13.08 -12.94
N SER A 164 1.47 -12.92 -13.12
CA SER A 164 2.04 -12.19 -14.27
C SER A 164 2.14 -13.00 -15.55
N PHE A 165 2.01 -14.33 -15.50
CA PHE A 165 2.17 -15.24 -16.66
C PHE A 165 3.50 -15.06 -17.42
N ASP A 166 4.58 -14.71 -16.73
CA ASP A 166 5.89 -14.48 -17.35
C ASP A 166 6.60 -15.75 -17.86
N GLY A 167 6.01 -16.92 -17.62
CA GLY A 167 6.52 -18.21 -18.07
C GLY A 167 7.70 -18.78 -17.25
N HIS A 168 8.21 -18.03 -16.28
CA HIS A 168 9.37 -18.42 -15.48
C HIS A 168 9.03 -18.88 -14.06
N LYS A 169 7.77 -18.80 -13.66
CA LYS A 169 7.30 -19.09 -12.31
C LYS A 169 5.99 -19.87 -12.33
N ASN A 170 5.74 -20.61 -11.25
CA ASN A 170 4.43 -21.21 -11.03
C ASN A 170 3.40 -20.12 -10.73
N ASN A 171 2.26 -20.19 -11.40
CA ASN A 171 1.16 -19.28 -11.16
C ASN A 171 0.30 -19.74 -9.97
N SER A 172 -0.39 -18.80 -9.34
CA SER A 172 -1.41 -19.09 -8.34
C SER A 172 -2.66 -19.70 -8.98
N VAL A 173 -3.54 -20.29 -8.17
CA VAL A 173 -4.83 -20.82 -8.63
C VAL A 173 -5.71 -19.74 -9.26
N ALA A 174 -5.59 -18.48 -8.86
CA ALA A 174 -6.29 -17.35 -9.46
C ALA A 174 -6.00 -17.19 -10.95
N ALA A 175 -4.87 -17.72 -11.45
CA ALA A 175 -4.55 -17.73 -12.86
C ALA A 175 -5.52 -18.57 -13.71
N LEU A 176 -6.32 -19.45 -13.11
CA LEU A 176 -7.35 -20.21 -13.79
C LEU A 176 -8.54 -19.33 -14.22
N GLU A 177 -8.74 -18.18 -13.54
CA GLU A 177 -9.78 -17.18 -13.84
C GLU A 177 -9.35 -16.19 -14.94
N ARG A 178 -8.23 -16.48 -15.63
CA ARG A 178 -7.76 -15.62 -16.72
C ARG A 178 -8.79 -15.50 -17.84
N TRP A 179 -8.74 -14.40 -18.55
CA TRP A 179 -9.52 -14.22 -19.79
C TRP A 179 -9.22 -15.36 -20.79
N THR A 180 -10.26 -15.86 -21.42
CA THR A 180 -10.21 -16.84 -22.52
C THR A 180 -11.07 -16.33 -23.67
N PRO A 181 -10.64 -16.50 -24.93
CA PRO A 181 -11.49 -16.20 -26.06
C PRO A 181 -12.66 -17.20 -26.09
N GLU A 182 -13.89 -16.72 -26.05
CA GLU A 182 -15.12 -17.46 -26.25
C GLU A 182 -15.67 -17.19 -27.66
#